data_2e73cb754804a7aefce652e6fb766ea1
#
_entry.id   2e73cb754804a7aefce652e6fb766ea1
#
_cell.length_a   1.000
_cell.length_b   1.000
_cell.length_c   1.000
_cell.angle_alpha   90.00
_cell.angle_beta   90.00
_cell.angle_gamma   90.00
#
_symmetry.space_group_name_H-M   'P 1'
#
loop_
_entity.id
_entity.type
_entity.pdbx_description
1 polymer ?
#
loop_
_entity_poly.entity_id
_entity_poly.type
_entity_poly.pdbx_seq_one_letter_code
_entity_poly.pdbx_strand_id
1 'polypeptide(L)'
;MPAVQKGCANLLRHIENIKQFGVPVVVAINHFLTDTDGEIDVITAESLRMGVKAICCKHWAEGSEGTIELAEEVVSVCEAAAAQFAPLYEDSLPLFEKIKSIATRIYRADDVAADTSIRNQLREWEAAGFGPVSYTHLRAHETRTY
;
A
#
# COMPACT_ATOMS: atom_id res chain seq x y z
N MET A 1 -23.08 3.45 -5.48
CA MET A 1 -22.61 4.71 -4.86
C MET A 1 -22.19 4.54 -3.37
N PRO A 2 -23.07 4.26 -2.37
CA PRO A 2 -22.64 4.20 -0.97
C PRO A 2 -21.58 3.12 -0.69
N ALA A 3 -21.65 1.99 -1.39
CA ALA A 3 -20.68 0.89 -1.23
C ALA A 3 -19.28 1.28 -1.74
N VAL A 4 -19.17 1.91 -2.92
CA VAL A 4 -17.91 2.38 -3.48
C VAL A 4 -17.30 3.46 -2.58
N GLN A 5 -18.10 4.42 -2.15
CA GLN A 5 -17.64 5.49 -1.26
C GLN A 5 -17.09 4.92 0.07
N LYS A 6 -17.77 3.91 0.65
CA LYS A 6 -17.27 3.21 1.85
C LYS A 6 -15.98 2.43 1.55
N GLY A 7 -15.91 1.79 0.38
CA GLY A 7 -14.72 1.04 -0.06
C GLY A 7 -13.50 1.93 -0.30
N CYS A 8 -13.69 3.18 -0.71
CA CYS A 8 -12.60 4.14 -0.91
C CYS A 8 -11.74 4.34 0.34
N ALA A 9 -12.28 4.16 1.56
CA ALA A 9 -11.50 4.24 2.79
C ALA A 9 -10.29 3.30 2.78
N ASN A 10 -10.45 2.10 2.18
CA ASN A 10 -9.36 1.13 2.04
C ASN A 10 -8.34 1.59 0.99
N LEU A 11 -8.81 2.09 -0.16
CA LEU A 11 -7.95 2.66 -1.21
C LEU A 11 -7.09 3.80 -0.67
N LEU A 12 -7.71 4.77 0.01
CA LEU A 12 -7.01 5.92 0.59
C LEU A 12 -5.95 5.47 1.59
N ARG A 13 -6.24 4.43 2.37
CA ARG A 13 -5.29 3.84 3.29
C ARG A 13 -4.06 3.27 2.57
N HIS A 14 -4.27 2.55 1.46
CA HIS A 14 -3.15 2.03 0.66
C HIS A 14 -2.31 3.15 0.04
N ILE A 15 -2.95 4.21 -0.47
CA ILE A 15 -2.25 5.39 -0.97
C ILE A 15 -1.35 6.02 0.11
N GLU A 16 -1.90 6.23 1.31
CA GLU A 16 -1.14 6.76 2.45
C GLU A 16 0.06 5.86 2.80
N ASN A 17 -0.17 4.55 2.86
CA ASN A 17 0.87 3.59 3.19
C ASN A 17 2.03 3.63 2.18
N ILE A 18 1.73 3.68 0.88
CA ILE A 18 2.76 3.75 -0.16
C ILE A 18 3.52 5.08 -0.08
N LYS A 19 2.83 6.19 0.13
CA LYS A 19 3.45 7.51 0.28
C LYS A 19 4.44 7.60 1.43
N GLN A 20 4.27 6.79 2.49
CA GLN A 20 5.23 6.75 3.60
C GLN A 20 6.62 6.25 3.19
N PHE A 21 6.72 5.54 2.08
CA PHE A 21 8.00 5.10 1.50
C PHE A 21 8.65 6.17 0.61
N GLY A 22 8.07 7.36 0.50
CA GLY A 22 8.61 8.45 -0.31
C GLY A 22 8.53 8.21 -1.82
N VAL A 23 7.63 7.34 -2.27
CA VAL A 23 7.41 7.07 -3.70
C VAL A 23 6.09 7.66 -4.18
N PRO A 24 6.03 8.17 -5.41
CA PRO A 24 4.78 8.63 -6.00
C PRO A 24 3.83 7.45 -6.25
N VAL A 25 2.53 7.77 -6.31
CA VAL A 25 1.47 6.77 -6.46
C VAL A 25 0.58 7.14 -7.63
N VAL A 26 0.23 6.17 -8.45
CA VAL A 26 -0.82 6.26 -9.48
C VAL A 26 -1.85 5.18 -9.19
N VAL A 27 -3.13 5.50 -9.30
CA VAL A 27 -4.23 4.54 -9.13
C VAL A 27 -4.71 4.08 -10.49
N ALA A 28 -4.68 2.78 -10.74
CA ALA A 28 -5.31 2.17 -11.91
C ALA A 28 -6.68 1.63 -11.54
N ILE A 29 -7.73 2.13 -12.16
CA ILE A 29 -9.10 1.62 -12.00
C ILE A 29 -9.31 0.53 -13.05
N ASN A 30 -9.39 -0.71 -12.61
CA ASN A 30 -9.64 -1.84 -13.48
C ASN A 30 -11.13 -1.89 -13.84
N HIS A 31 -11.50 -1.31 -14.98
CA HIS A 31 -12.87 -1.11 -15.41
C HIS A 31 -13.50 -2.41 -15.97
N PHE A 32 -14.68 -2.73 -15.48
CA PHE A 32 -15.53 -3.80 -16.00
C PHE A 32 -16.80 -3.22 -16.65
N LEU A 33 -17.40 -3.98 -17.57
CA LEU A 33 -18.59 -3.56 -18.30
C LEU A 33 -19.81 -3.20 -17.42
N THR A 34 -19.81 -3.67 -16.19
CA THR A 34 -20.88 -3.41 -15.21
C THR A 34 -20.65 -2.16 -14.38
N ASP A 35 -19.45 -1.58 -14.44
CA ASP A 35 -19.11 -0.39 -13.67
C ASP A 35 -19.78 0.83 -14.27
N THR A 36 -20.27 1.72 -13.41
CA THR A 36 -20.93 2.95 -13.82
C THR A 36 -19.95 4.12 -13.77
N ASP A 37 -20.14 5.11 -14.66
CA ASP A 37 -19.33 6.34 -14.66
C ASP A 37 -19.31 7.02 -13.29
N GLY A 38 -20.46 7.03 -12.60
CA GLY A 38 -20.54 7.62 -11.27
C GLY A 38 -19.71 6.89 -10.19
N GLU A 39 -19.45 5.61 -10.33
CA GLU A 39 -18.55 4.85 -9.44
C GLU A 39 -17.10 5.19 -9.71
N ILE A 40 -16.74 5.33 -10.99
CA ILE A 40 -15.41 5.76 -11.43
C ILE A 40 -15.14 7.19 -10.95
N ASP A 41 -16.11 8.10 -11.09
CA ASP A 41 -16.00 9.49 -10.62
C ASP A 41 -15.72 9.57 -9.13
N VAL A 42 -16.37 8.73 -8.31
CA VAL A 42 -16.13 8.70 -6.86
C VAL A 42 -14.69 8.28 -6.55
N ILE A 43 -14.19 7.21 -7.18
CA ILE A 43 -12.82 6.74 -6.97
C ILE A 43 -11.81 7.80 -7.41
N THR A 44 -12.05 8.41 -8.56
CA THR A 44 -11.20 9.48 -9.11
C THR A 44 -11.17 10.70 -8.19
N ALA A 45 -12.31 11.16 -7.71
CA ALA A 45 -12.40 12.30 -6.81
C ALA A 45 -11.71 12.02 -5.46
N GLU A 46 -11.90 10.84 -4.88
CA GLU A 46 -11.25 10.49 -3.62
C GLU A 46 -9.72 10.36 -3.77
N SER A 47 -9.26 9.80 -4.88
CA SER A 47 -7.82 9.72 -5.19
C SER A 47 -7.20 11.11 -5.36
N LEU A 48 -7.91 12.00 -6.06
CA LEU A 48 -7.47 13.39 -6.29
C LEU A 48 -7.35 14.17 -4.98
N ARG A 49 -8.23 13.96 -3.99
CA ARG A 49 -8.11 14.55 -2.65
C ARG A 49 -6.79 14.18 -1.96
N MET A 50 -6.26 13.02 -2.28
CA MET A 50 -4.94 12.56 -1.80
C MET A 50 -3.79 13.09 -2.67
N GLY A 51 -4.06 13.92 -3.69
CA GLY A 51 -3.07 14.35 -4.66
C GLY A 51 -2.53 13.21 -5.52
N VAL A 52 -3.39 12.23 -5.85
CA VAL A 52 -3.05 11.06 -6.65
C VAL A 52 -3.99 11.00 -7.86
N LYS A 53 -3.43 10.80 -9.03
CA LYS A 53 -4.20 10.60 -10.26
C LYS A 53 -4.73 9.16 -10.29
N ALA A 54 -6.02 9.01 -10.60
CA ALA A 54 -6.64 7.72 -10.87
C ALA A 54 -7.01 7.65 -12.36
N ILE A 55 -6.64 6.54 -13.00
CA ILE A 55 -6.81 6.34 -14.44
C ILE A 55 -7.64 5.08 -14.67
N CYS A 56 -8.68 5.23 -15.50
CA CYS A 56 -9.56 4.15 -15.86
C CYS A 56 -8.91 3.27 -16.94
N CYS A 57 -8.69 2.00 -16.65
CA CYS A 57 -8.07 1.03 -17.54
C CYS A 57 -9.12 0.10 -18.14
N LYS A 58 -9.27 0.13 -19.45
CA LYS A 58 -10.25 -0.67 -20.23
C LYS A 58 -9.62 -1.84 -20.98
N HIS A 59 -8.54 -2.39 -20.45
CA HIS A 59 -7.76 -3.44 -21.11
C HIS A 59 -8.57 -4.71 -21.42
N TRP A 60 -9.64 -5.00 -20.69
CA TRP A 60 -10.55 -6.10 -20.98
C TRP A 60 -11.29 -5.94 -22.32
N ALA A 61 -11.66 -4.72 -22.68
CA ALA A 61 -12.41 -4.41 -23.90
C ALA A 61 -11.48 -3.99 -25.05
N GLU A 62 -10.39 -3.29 -24.75
CA GLU A 62 -9.58 -2.56 -25.72
C GLU A 62 -8.12 -3.09 -25.77
N GLY A 63 -7.81 -4.13 -25.02
CA GLY A 63 -6.44 -4.67 -24.94
C GLY A 63 -5.44 -3.64 -24.41
N SER A 64 -4.25 -3.59 -25.01
CA SER A 64 -3.19 -2.66 -24.61
C SER A 64 -3.56 -1.18 -24.84
N GLU A 65 -4.41 -0.88 -25.80
CA GLU A 65 -4.87 0.51 -26.06
C GLU A 65 -5.61 1.07 -24.86
N GLY A 66 -6.39 0.24 -24.15
CA GLY A 66 -7.11 0.62 -22.94
C GLY A 66 -6.23 0.95 -21.72
N THR A 67 -4.89 0.89 -21.85
CA THR A 67 -3.94 1.20 -20.77
C THR A 67 -2.91 2.26 -21.14
N ILE A 68 -3.02 2.87 -22.33
CA ILE A 68 -2.03 3.85 -22.82
C ILE A 68 -1.94 5.03 -21.86
N GLU A 69 -3.06 5.60 -21.41
CA GLU A 69 -3.07 6.73 -20.48
C GLU A 69 -2.36 6.39 -19.15
N LEU A 70 -2.54 5.18 -18.65
CA LEU A 70 -1.83 4.71 -17.45
C LEU A 70 -0.32 4.64 -17.69
N ALA A 71 0.11 4.12 -18.85
CA ALA A 71 1.50 4.00 -19.20
C ALA A 71 2.16 5.39 -19.34
N GLU A 72 1.50 6.34 -19.99
CA GLU A 72 1.98 7.72 -20.13
C GLU A 72 2.11 8.41 -18.77
N GLU A 73 1.13 8.25 -17.88
CA GLU A 73 1.20 8.80 -16.52
C GLU A 73 2.36 8.20 -15.73
N VAL A 74 2.56 6.88 -15.80
CA VAL A 74 3.68 6.22 -15.11
C VAL A 74 5.02 6.73 -15.63
N VAL A 75 5.17 6.90 -16.95
CA VAL A 75 6.37 7.48 -17.56
C VAL A 75 6.59 8.90 -17.06
N SER A 76 5.55 9.74 -17.07
CA SER A 76 5.61 11.12 -16.58
C SER A 76 6.06 11.20 -15.11
N VAL A 77 5.50 10.33 -14.27
CA VAL A 77 5.87 10.24 -12.85
C VAL A 77 7.32 9.79 -12.67
N CYS A 78 7.80 8.85 -13.47
CA CYS A 78 9.19 8.40 -13.45
C CYS A 78 10.17 9.49 -13.89
N GLU A 79 9.82 10.21 -14.97
CA GLU A 79 10.65 11.31 -15.49
C GLU A 79 10.73 12.52 -14.56
N ALA A 80 9.67 12.77 -13.77
CA ALA A 80 9.67 13.80 -12.74
C ALA A 80 10.71 13.57 -11.64
N ALA A 81 11.28 12.35 -11.53
CA ALA A 81 12.32 11.96 -10.57
C ALA A 81 12.03 12.37 -9.11
N ALA A 82 10.75 12.44 -8.74
CA ALA A 82 10.31 12.90 -7.42
C ALA A 82 10.38 11.83 -6.33
N ALA A 83 10.75 10.58 -6.69
CA ALA A 83 10.84 9.48 -5.74
C ALA A 83 12.04 9.65 -4.79
N GLN A 84 11.76 9.64 -3.49
CA GLN A 84 12.75 9.64 -2.41
C GLN A 84 12.49 8.43 -1.52
N PHE A 85 12.72 7.25 -2.09
CA PHE A 85 12.44 6.01 -1.38
C PHE A 85 13.24 5.92 -0.07
N ALA A 86 12.51 5.66 1.02
CA ALA A 86 13.10 5.35 2.32
C ALA A 86 12.30 4.21 2.98
N PRO A 87 12.97 3.24 3.62
CA PRO A 87 12.31 2.25 4.45
C PRO A 87 11.54 2.91 5.60
N LEU A 88 10.55 2.19 6.15
CA LEU A 88 9.77 2.69 7.30
C LEU A 88 10.59 2.81 8.58
N TYR A 89 11.69 2.09 8.67
CA TYR A 89 12.58 2.04 9.83
C TYR A 89 14.00 1.71 9.39
N GLU A 90 14.97 2.06 10.22
CA GLU A 90 16.38 1.72 10.02
C GLU A 90 16.62 0.22 10.29
N ASP A 91 17.53 -0.40 9.54
CA ASP A 91 17.87 -1.82 9.69
C ASP A 91 18.44 -2.15 11.09
N SER A 92 19.09 -1.18 11.72
CA SER A 92 19.65 -1.29 13.06
C SER A 92 18.61 -1.26 14.19
N LEU A 93 17.35 -0.93 13.87
CA LEU A 93 16.29 -0.88 14.88
C LEU A 93 16.04 -2.26 15.49
N PRO A 94 15.82 -2.40 16.82
CA PRO A 94 15.48 -3.66 17.45
C PRO A 94 14.23 -4.30 16.82
N LEU A 95 14.16 -5.62 16.75
CA LEU A 95 13.06 -6.34 16.11
C LEU A 95 11.68 -5.95 16.64
N PHE A 96 11.56 -5.77 17.96
CA PHE A 96 10.30 -5.33 18.55
C PHE A 96 9.88 -3.94 18.08
N GLU A 97 10.83 -3.02 17.96
CA GLU A 97 10.56 -1.66 17.47
C GLU A 97 10.24 -1.63 15.96
N LYS A 98 10.80 -2.55 15.16
CA LYS A 98 10.41 -2.76 13.77
C LYS A 98 8.94 -3.20 13.66
N ILE A 99 8.55 -4.20 14.48
CA ILE A 99 7.16 -4.65 14.56
C ILE A 99 6.23 -3.49 14.97
N LYS A 100 6.62 -2.72 16.00
CA LYS A 100 5.86 -1.57 16.45
C LYS A 100 5.72 -0.51 15.36
N SER A 101 6.79 -0.20 14.63
CA SER A 101 6.76 0.74 13.50
C SER A 101 5.76 0.34 12.42
N ILE A 102 5.74 -0.93 12.06
CA ILE A 102 4.77 -1.46 11.08
C ILE A 102 3.35 -1.39 11.63
N ALA A 103 3.13 -1.86 12.86
CA ALA A 103 1.80 -1.89 13.46
C ALA A 103 1.20 -0.48 13.59
N THR A 104 1.99 0.49 14.04
CA THR A 104 1.50 1.86 14.26
C THR A 104 1.39 2.65 12.96
N ARG A 105 2.40 2.59 12.10
CA ARG A 105 2.44 3.40 10.87
C ARG A 105 1.57 2.84 9.75
N ILE A 106 1.61 1.52 9.52
CA ILE A 106 0.87 0.88 8.43
C ILE A 106 -0.54 0.50 8.88
N TYR A 107 -0.68 -0.13 10.04
CA TYR A 107 -1.96 -0.64 10.53
C TYR A 107 -2.70 0.32 11.47
N ARG A 108 -2.08 1.45 11.85
CA ARG A 108 -2.63 2.45 12.79
C ARG A 108 -3.03 1.85 14.14
N ALA A 109 -2.31 0.84 14.59
CA ALA A 109 -2.45 0.40 15.96
C ALA A 109 -1.95 1.48 16.92
N ASP A 110 -2.60 1.62 18.07
CA ASP A 110 -2.15 2.58 19.09
C ASP A 110 -0.81 2.14 19.69
N ASP A 111 -0.63 0.83 19.91
CA ASP A 111 0.62 0.23 20.40
C ASP A 111 0.64 -1.28 20.10
N VAL A 112 1.76 -1.93 20.44
CA VAL A 112 1.94 -3.38 20.36
C VAL A 112 2.23 -3.94 21.74
N ALA A 113 1.37 -4.84 22.20
CA ALA A 113 1.59 -5.61 23.42
C ALA A 113 2.26 -6.94 23.07
N ALA A 114 3.30 -7.29 23.80
CA ALA A 114 3.93 -8.60 23.76
C ALA A 114 4.32 -9.01 25.17
N ASP A 115 4.09 -10.27 25.50
CA ASP A 115 4.51 -10.81 26.78
C ASP A 115 6.04 -10.92 26.89
N THR A 116 6.52 -11.24 28.10
CA THR A 116 7.94 -11.32 28.39
C THR A 116 8.63 -12.43 27.59
N SER A 117 7.93 -13.53 27.31
CA SER A 117 8.51 -14.67 26.57
C SER A 117 8.80 -14.27 25.13
N ILE A 118 7.86 -13.59 24.46
CA ILE A 118 8.04 -13.08 23.09
C ILE A 118 9.17 -12.05 23.04
N ARG A 119 9.20 -11.11 24.00
CA ARG A 119 10.27 -10.10 24.05
C ARG A 119 11.66 -10.72 24.26
N ASN A 120 11.77 -11.77 25.07
CA ASN A 120 13.02 -12.47 25.28
C ASN A 120 13.44 -13.23 24.00
N GLN A 121 12.51 -13.90 23.33
CA GLN A 121 12.77 -14.59 22.08
C GLN A 121 13.27 -13.65 20.98
N LEU A 122 12.68 -12.45 20.85
CA LEU A 122 13.16 -11.44 19.90
C LEU A 122 14.60 -11.01 20.21
N ARG A 123 14.94 -10.83 21.50
CA ARG A 123 16.33 -10.50 21.91
C ARG A 123 17.32 -11.62 21.63
N GLU A 124 16.90 -12.88 21.82
CA GLU A 124 17.72 -14.05 21.47
C GLU A 124 18.02 -14.09 19.97
N TRP A 125 17.03 -13.80 19.13
CA TRP A 125 17.21 -13.70 17.69
C TRP A 125 18.11 -12.53 17.28
N GLU A 126 17.98 -11.37 17.92
CA GLU A 126 18.91 -10.26 17.72
C GLU A 126 20.34 -10.63 18.07
N ALA A 127 20.54 -11.29 19.21
CA ALA A 127 21.86 -11.76 19.64
C ALA A 127 22.45 -12.84 18.71
N ALA A 128 21.59 -13.63 18.06
CA ALA A 128 21.98 -14.59 17.04
C ALA A 128 22.28 -13.98 15.65
N GLY A 129 22.17 -12.66 15.52
CA GLY A 129 22.48 -11.94 14.27
C GLY A 129 21.30 -11.75 13.33
N PHE A 130 20.07 -12.06 13.74
CA PHE A 130 18.86 -11.89 12.91
C PHE A 130 18.23 -10.48 13.01
N GLY A 131 18.87 -9.55 13.72
CA GLY A 131 18.38 -8.17 13.83
C GLY A 131 18.09 -7.49 12.50
N PRO A 132 18.97 -7.56 11.47
CA PRO A 132 18.73 -6.95 10.15
C PRO A 132 17.71 -7.70 9.29
N VAL A 133 17.28 -8.90 9.69
CA VAL A 133 16.39 -9.72 8.86
C VAL A 133 15.01 -9.09 8.80
N SER A 134 14.57 -8.76 7.57
CA SER A 134 13.19 -8.46 7.25
C SER A 134 12.50 -9.71 6.76
N TYR A 135 11.23 -9.89 7.11
CA TYR A 135 10.46 -11.03 6.64
C TYR A 135 10.19 -10.92 5.13
N THR A 136 10.74 -11.85 4.36
CA THR A 136 10.65 -11.84 2.89
C THR A 136 9.59 -12.81 2.32
N HIS A 137 8.91 -13.60 3.16
CA HIS A 137 7.93 -14.60 2.74
C HIS A 137 6.57 -14.34 3.37
N LEU A 138 5.79 -13.45 2.77
CA LEU A 138 4.34 -13.39 2.99
C LEU A 138 3.67 -14.34 1.98
N ARG A 139 3.24 -15.51 2.44
CA ARG A 139 2.13 -16.17 1.78
C ARG A 139 0.89 -15.36 2.10
N ALA A 140 0.19 -14.91 1.07
CA ALA A 140 -1.17 -14.43 1.24
C ALA A 140 -1.96 -15.55 1.93
N HIS A 141 -2.33 -15.36 3.19
CA HIS A 141 -3.37 -16.16 3.77
C HIS A 141 -4.64 -15.80 3.02
N GLU A 142 -5.07 -16.69 2.13
CA GLU A 142 -6.44 -16.65 1.64
C GLU A 142 -7.32 -16.76 2.90
N THR A 143 -7.85 -15.64 3.35
CA THR A 143 -8.93 -15.63 4.31
C THR A 143 -10.13 -16.23 3.60
N ARG A 144 -10.35 -17.54 3.77
CA ARG A 144 -11.64 -18.16 3.46
C ARG A 144 -12.67 -17.47 4.34
N THR A 145 -13.43 -16.58 3.77
CA THR A 145 -14.71 -16.15 4.31
C THR A 145 -15.65 -17.35 4.19
N TYR A 146 -16.00 -17.95 5.31
CA TYR A 146 -17.14 -18.85 5.42
C TYR A 146 -18.43 -18.03 5.54
#